data_95fb0808428c7e9fcbf9f8206119b613
#
_entry.id   95fb0808428c7e9fcbf9f8206119b613
#
_cell.length_a   1.000
_cell.length_b   1.000
_cell.length_c   1.000
_cell.angle_alpha   90.00
_cell.angle_beta   90.00
_cell.angle_gamma   90.00
#
_symmetry.space_group_name_H-M   'P 1'
#
loop_
_entity.id
_entity.type
_entity.pdbx_description
1 polymer ?
#
loop_
_entity_poly.entity_id
_entity_poly.type
_entity_poly.pdbx_seq_one_letter_code
_entity_poly.pdbx_strand_id
1 'polypeptide(L)'
;MNKPIFIVETDNVCYNVAKAVTENLNKALGRSYTELEFYGDRFKSDIKENYEDTISAAIVAAHTEGIVEYRDGGLKLEETLCKHRVISTTLDMAYSTKYKIPENLLAECDEPVVYIGTNYEMCVRMPADLKILVKFDVDHKKNRIVGNEDNFYVVNTLEEVEQIVSFYAEHPEMIYFH
;
A
#
# COMPACT_ATOMS: atom_id res chain seq x y z
N MET A 1 -23.26 14.68 -5.31
CA MET A 1 -22.50 13.45 -5.54
C MET A 1 -21.81 13.03 -4.24
N ASN A 2 -21.76 11.75 -3.93
CA ASN A 2 -21.13 11.29 -2.70
C ASN A 2 -19.61 11.48 -2.77
N LYS A 3 -18.99 11.85 -1.65
CA LYS A 3 -17.53 11.99 -1.56
C LYS A 3 -16.86 10.62 -1.67
N PRO A 4 -15.69 10.53 -2.31
CA PRO A 4 -14.99 9.25 -2.46
C PRO A 4 -14.52 8.68 -1.12
N ILE A 5 -14.40 7.35 -1.08
CA ILE A 5 -13.72 6.61 -0.03
C ILE A 5 -12.32 6.27 -0.53
N PHE A 6 -11.30 6.61 0.24
CA PHE A 6 -9.91 6.28 -0.05
C PHE A 6 -9.52 5.04 0.74
N ILE A 7 -9.12 3.97 0.05
CA ILE A 7 -8.51 2.79 0.65
C ILE A 7 -7.02 2.90 0.43
N VAL A 8 -6.25 2.98 1.50
CA VAL A 8 -4.81 3.27 1.43
C VAL A 8 -4.01 2.18 2.14
N GLU A 9 -3.01 1.65 1.47
CA GLU A 9 -1.98 0.79 2.05
C GLU A 9 -0.99 1.66 2.85
N THR A 10 -1.45 2.15 4.00
CA THR A 10 -0.79 3.21 4.78
C THR A 10 0.64 2.83 5.18
N ASP A 11 0.86 1.59 5.56
CA ASP A 11 2.16 1.09 6.01
C ASP A 11 3.26 1.17 4.94
N ASN A 12 2.89 1.07 3.67
CA ASN A 12 3.84 1.16 2.57
C ASN A 12 3.78 2.46 1.79
N VAL A 13 2.63 3.12 1.78
CA VAL A 13 2.43 4.39 1.06
C VAL A 13 2.93 5.56 1.90
N CYS A 14 2.38 5.75 3.10
CA CYS A 14 2.76 6.88 3.95
C CYS A 14 4.01 6.60 4.77
N TYR A 15 4.18 5.37 5.25
CA TYR A 15 5.31 4.93 6.07
C TYR A 15 6.23 4.00 5.30
N ASN A 16 7.47 3.89 5.76
CA ASN A 16 8.43 2.91 5.25
C ASN A 16 8.55 1.70 6.19
N VAL A 17 7.46 0.94 6.29
CA VAL A 17 7.44 -0.27 7.14
C VAL A 17 8.38 -1.33 6.60
N ALA A 18 8.52 -1.46 5.29
CA ALA A 18 9.42 -2.43 4.68
C ALA A 18 10.87 -2.26 5.13
N LYS A 19 11.37 -1.01 5.23
CA LYS A 19 12.70 -0.71 5.76
C LYS A 19 12.83 -1.18 7.21
N ALA A 20 11.89 -0.80 8.06
CA ALA A 20 11.90 -1.13 9.48
C ALA A 20 11.83 -2.65 9.72
N VAL A 21 10.98 -3.35 8.97
CA VAL A 21 10.85 -4.82 9.01
C VAL A 21 12.15 -5.49 8.57
N THR A 22 12.75 -5.03 7.49
CA THR A 22 14.03 -5.55 6.98
C THR A 22 15.13 -5.39 8.02
N GLU A 23 15.23 -4.23 8.66
CA GLU A 23 16.20 -3.99 9.72
C GLU A 23 16.00 -4.93 10.92
N ASN A 24 14.76 -5.14 11.36
CA ASN A 24 14.44 -6.07 12.44
C ASN A 24 14.79 -7.51 12.09
N LEU A 25 14.49 -7.94 10.88
CA LEU A 25 14.81 -9.30 10.43
C LEU A 25 16.32 -9.50 10.31
N ASN A 26 17.06 -8.53 9.80
CA ASN A 26 18.51 -8.57 9.74
C ASN A 26 19.12 -8.75 11.13
N LYS A 27 18.60 -8.01 12.11
CA LYS A 27 19.03 -8.12 13.50
C LYS A 27 18.69 -9.48 14.11
N ALA A 28 17.48 -9.99 13.89
CA ALA A 28 17.03 -11.25 14.45
C ALA A 28 17.68 -12.47 13.82
N LEU A 29 17.96 -12.44 12.51
CA LEU A 29 18.46 -13.59 11.74
C LEU A 29 19.96 -13.50 11.46
N GLY A 30 20.66 -12.44 11.86
CA GLY A 30 22.07 -12.21 11.55
C GLY A 30 22.32 -12.12 10.03
N ARG A 31 21.43 -11.47 9.30
CA ARG A 31 21.47 -11.31 7.84
C ARG A 31 21.69 -9.85 7.46
N SER A 32 21.88 -9.60 6.16
CA SER A 32 22.08 -8.28 5.59
C SER A 32 21.17 -8.07 4.38
N TYR A 33 19.87 -8.34 4.55
CA TYR A 33 18.88 -8.10 3.52
C TYR A 33 18.71 -6.59 3.28
N THR A 34 18.43 -6.26 2.02
CA THR A 34 18.03 -4.91 1.62
C THR A 34 16.51 -4.80 1.56
N GLU A 35 15.97 -3.58 1.57
CA GLU A 35 14.55 -3.32 1.40
C GLU A 35 14.01 -3.93 0.08
N LEU A 36 14.85 -3.97 -0.97
CA LEU A 36 14.57 -4.63 -2.24
C LEU A 36 14.28 -6.12 -2.08
N GLU A 37 15.04 -6.80 -1.24
CA GLU A 37 14.89 -8.23 -0.99
C GLU A 37 13.65 -8.54 -0.15
N PHE A 38 13.15 -7.57 0.63
CA PHE A 38 11.88 -7.70 1.34
C PHE A 38 10.70 -7.93 0.39
N TYR A 39 10.69 -7.27 -0.75
CA TYR A 39 9.66 -7.44 -1.77
C TYR A 39 9.93 -8.63 -2.72
N GLY A 40 11.08 -9.31 -2.58
CA GLY A 40 11.54 -10.35 -3.48
C GLY A 40 11.31 -11.76 -2.99
N ASP A 41 11.47 -12.74 -3.91
CA ASP A 41 11.32 -14.16 -3.61
C ASP A 41 12.48 -14.71 -2.74
N ARG A 42 13.64 -14.03 -2.71
CA ARG A 42 14.79 -14.45 -1.92
C ARG A 42 14.46 -14.51 -0.43
N PHE A 43 13.78 -13.52 0.05
CA PHE A 43 13.34 -13.46 1.44
C PHE A 43 12.45 -14.66 1.81
N LYS A 44 11.49 -14.96 0.94
CA LYS A 44 10.58 -16.09 1.09
C LYS A 44 11.30 -17.44 1.02
N SER A 45 12.35 -17.54 0.19
CA SER A 45 13.14 -18.77 0.06
C SER A 45 14.06 -19.04 1.25
N ASP A 46 14.55 -18.00 1.91
CA ASP A 46 15.45 -18.11 3.07
C ASP A 46 14.70 -18.41 4.37
N ILE A 47 13.47 -17.93 4.52
CA ILE A 47 12.60 -18.11 5.71
C ILE A 47 11.49 -19.13 5.39
N LYS A 48 11.85 -20.31 4.94
CA LYS A 48 10.93 -21.33 4.36
C LYS A 48 9.80 -21.74 5.30
N GLU A 49 10.09 -21.99 6.56
CA GLU A 49 9.13 -22.41 7.57
C GLU A 49 8.73 -21.19 8.41
N ASN A 50 7.42 -21.00 8.63
CA ASN A 50 6.87 -19.88 9.40
C ASN A 50 7.12 -18.49 8.80
N TYR A 51 7.21 -18.38 7.47
CA TYR A 51 7.42 -17.10 6.79
C TYR A 51 6.40 -16.04 7.20
N GLU A 52 5.10 -16.38 7.19
CA GLU A 52 4.02 -15.46 7.55
C GLU A 52 4.13 -15.00 9.00
N ASP A 53 4.34 -15.94 9.93
CA ASP A 53 4.49 -15.61 11.35
C ASP A 53 5.73 -14.76 11.62
N THR A 54 6.83 -15.05 10.94
CA THR A 54 8.08 -14.29 11.07
C THR A 54 7.93 -12.86 10.56
N ILE A 55 7.28 -12.67 9.41
CA ILE A 55 7.02 -11.34 8.87
C ILE A 55 6.02 -10.58 9.75
N SER A 56 4.93 -11.20 10.15
CA SER A 56 3.95 -10.58 11.05
C SER A 56 4.58 -10.13 12.36
N ALA A 57 5.41 -10.97 12.97
CA ALA A 57 6.14 -10.63 14.20
C ALA A 57 7.10 -9.45 13.99
N ALA A 58 7.80 -9.40 12.84
CA ALA A 58 8.71 -8.30 12.52
C ALA A 58 7.96 -6.98 12.25
N ILE A 59 6.78 -7.03 11.63
CA ILE A 59 5.91 -5.86 11.43
C ILE A 59 5.43 -5.32 12.78
N VAL A 60 4.91 -6.19 13.64
CA VAL A 60 4.45 -5.82 14.98
C VAL A 60 5.60 -5.21 15.79
N ALA A 61 6.78 -5.82 15.75
CA ALA A 61 7.96 -5.30 16.43
C ALA A 61 8.36 -3.93 15.90
N ALA A 62 8.35 -3.70 14.58
CA ALA A 62 8.67 -2.42 13.98
C ALA A 62 7.75 -1.30 14.47
N HIS A 63 6.46 -1.54 14.55
CA HIS A 63 5.50 -0.57 15.09
C HIS A 63 5.65 -0.37 16.60
N THR A 64 5.86 -1.45 17.35
CA THR A 64 5.98 -1.41 18.83
C THR A 64 7.26 -0.68 19.28
N GLU A 65 8.36 -0.88 18.55
CA GLU A 65 9.64 -0.22 18.84
C GLU A 65 9.69 1.23 18.33
N GLY A 66 8.69 1.68 17.56
CA GLY A 66 8.60 3.05 17.05
C GLY A 66 9.68 3.40 16.01
N ILE A 67 10.20 2.40 15.31
CA ILE A 67 11.26 2.58 14.30
C ILE A 67 10.73 2.83 12.88
N VAL A 68 9.41 2.85 12.73
CA VAL A 68 8.76 3.13 11.44
C VAL A 68 8.79 4.63 11.17
N GLU A 69 9.40 5.01 10.07
CA GLU A 69 9.52 6.39 9.62
C GLU A 69 8.52 6.70 8.51
N TYR A 70 8.12 7.97 8.40
CA TYR A 70 7.40 8.43 7.21
C TYR A 70 8.30 8.37 5.97
N ARG A 71 7.68 8.03 4.85
CA ARG A 71 8.31 8.29 3.55
C ARG A 71 8.33 9.79 3.26
N ASP A 72 9.17 10.22 2.34
CA ASP A 72 9.17 11.59 1.85
C ASP A 72 7.78 11.98 1.31
N GLY A 73 7.20 13.03 1.88
CA GLY A 73 5.82 13.43 1.62
C GLY A 73 4.73 12.61 2.32
N GLY A 74 5.08 11.55 3.07
CA GLY A 74 4.12 10.65 3.72
C GLY A 74 3.25 11.32 4.77
N LEU A 75 3.84 12.15 5.62
CA LEU A 75 3.10 12.92 6.62
C LEU A 75 2.07 13.86 5.98
N LYS A 76 2.47 14.60 4.96
CA LYS A 76 1.59 15.53 4.24
C LYS A 76 0.43 14.80 3.57
N LEU A 77 0.70 13.65 2.95
CA LEU A 77 -0.34 12.83 2.34
C LEU A 77 -1.32 12.31 3.40
N GLU A 78 -0.83 11.81 4.52
CA GLU A 78 -1.68 11.35 5.62
C GLU A 78 -2.56 12.46 6.16
N GLU A 79 -2.04 13.67 6.37
CA GLU A 79 -2.81 14.84 6.78
C GLU A 79 -3.89 15.22 5.76
N THR A 80 -3.61 15.07 4.47
CA THR A 80 -4.58 15.31 3.41
C THR A 80 -5.67 14.23 3.42
N LEU A 81 -5.29 12.97 3.50
CA LEU A 81 -6.22 11.84 3.55
C LEU A 81 -7.14 11.91 4.77
N CYS A 82 -6.63 12.29 5.94
CA CYS A 82 -7.42 12.41 7.18
C CYS A 82 -8.58 13.43 7.11
N LYS A 83 -8.60 14.30 6.10
CA LYS A 83 -9.72 15.21 5.83
C LYS A 83 -10.91 14.52 5.12
N HIS A 84 -10.72 13.29 4.68
CA HIS A 84 -11.67 12.50 3.89
C HIS A 84 -12.02 11.20 4.59
N ARG A 85 -12.89 10.40 3.96
CA ARG A 85 -13.18 9.03 4.42
C ARG A 85 -12.06 8.12 3.97
N VAL A 86 -11.29 7.60 4.94
CA VAL A 86 -10.14 6.73 4.67
C VAL A 86 -10.29 5.39 5.37
N ILE A 87 -9.97 4.33 4.65
CA ILE A 87 -9.77 3.00 5.19
C ILE A 87 -8.29 2.66 5.02
N SER A 88 -7.58 2.57 6.14
CA SER A 88 -6.17 2.15 6.14
C SER A 88 -6.08 0.63 6.09
N THR A 89 -5.24 0.13 5.21
CA THR A 89 -4.83 -1.27 5.21
C THR A 89 -3.40 -1.38 5.71
N THR A 90 -3.13 -2.40 6.51
CA THR A 90 -1.79 -2.66 7.03
C THR A 90 -1.07 -3.68 6.16
N LEU A 91 0.26 -3.73 6.25
CA LEU A 91 1.08 -4.71 5.56
C LEU A 91 0.70 -6.15 5.97
N ASP A 92 0.34 -6.35 7.23
CA ASP A 92 -0.11 -7.64 7.76
C ASP A 92 -1.39 -8.12 7.06
N MET A 93 -2.29 -7.21 6.71
CA MET A 93 -3.49 -7.52 5.91
C MET A 93 -3.14 -7.95 4.48
N ALA A 94 -2.08 -7.42 3.89
CA ALA A 94 -1.62 -7.79 2.56
C ALA A 94 -0.97 -9.19 2.52
N TYR A 95 -0.35 -9.62 3.60
CA TYR A 95 0.27 -10.95 3.73
C TYR A 95 -0.66 -12.00 4.33
N SER A 96 -1.68 -11.60 5.08
CA SER A 96 -2.65 -12.52 5.65
C SER A 96 -3.72 -12.87 4.62
N THR A 97 -3.74 -14.12 4.19
CA THR A 97 -4.83 -14.68 3.36
C THR A 97 -6.17 -14.70 4.09
N LYS A 98 -6.20 -14.42 5.40
CA LYS A 98 -7.39 -14.41 6.25
C LYS A 98 -8.14 -13.07 6.24
N TYR A 99 -7.46 -11.98 5.91
CA TYR A 99 -8.10 -10.66 5.80
C TYR A 99 -8.31 -10.29 4.35
N LYS A 100 -9.30 -10.89 3.74
CA LYS A 100 -9.93 -10.25 2.58
C LYS A 100 -10.57 -8.96 3.10
N ILE A 101 -10.23 -7.82 2.53
CA ILE A 101 -11.12 -6.66 2.61
C ILE A 101 -12.46 -7.21 2.17
N PRO A 102 -13.52 -7.12 2.99
CA PRO A 102 -14.77 -7.74 2.62
C PRO A 102 -15.20 -7.14 1.29
N GLU A 103 -15.11 -7.91 0.23
CA GLU A 103 -15.62 -7.53 -1.09
C GLU A 103 -17.05 -7.00 -0.97
N ASN A 104 -17.79 -7.51 0.01
CA ASN A 104 -19.14 -7.11 0.37
C ASN A 104 -19.23 -5.65 0.87
N LEU A 105 -18.21 -5.13 1.57
CA LEU A 105 -18.21 -3.73 2.04
C LEU A 105 -18.06 -2.74 0.88
N LEU A 106 -17.43 -3.14 -0.21
CA LEU A 106 -17.24 -2.31 -1.40
C LEU A 106 -18.35 -2.51 -2.43
N ALA A 107 -18.91 -3.72 -2.52
CA ALA A 107 -19.98 -4.04 -3.44
C ALA A 107 -21.32 -3.36 -3.08
N GLU A 108 -21.52 -2.98 -1.80
CA GLU A 108 -22.71 -2.27 -1.31
C GLU A 108 -22.49 -0.76 -1.17
N CYS A 109 -21.38 -0.25 -1.67
CA CYS A 109 -20.98 1.15 -1.53
C CYS A 109 -21.42 1.96 -2.76
N ASP A 110 -22.37 2.87 -2.59
CA ASP A 110 -22.79 3.82 -3.65
C ASP A 110 -21.80 4.99 -3.85
N GLU A 111 -20.72 5.00 -3.08
CA GLU A 111 -19.70 6.04 -3.12
C GLU A 111 -18.54 5.60 -4.00
N PRO A 112 -17.91 6.51 -4.75
CA PRO A 112 -16.70 6.19 -5.52
C PRO A 112 -15.59 5.69 -4.61
N VAL A 113 -14.90 4.63 -5.01
CA VAL A 113 -13.80 4.03 -4.26
C VAL A 113 -12.49 4.28 -4.99
N VAL A 114 -11.51 4.85 -4.27
CA VAL A 114 -10.15 5.07 -4.76
C VAL A 114 -9.19 4.21 -3.95
N TYR A 115 -8.43 3.35 -4.61
CA TYR A 115 -7.41 2.53 -3.97
C TYR A 115 -6.01 3.09 -4.22
N ILE A 116 -5.19 3.17 -3.17
CA ILE A 116 -3.81 3.64 -3.21
C ILE A 116 -2.91 2.57 -2.60
N GLY A 117 -2.03 2.00 -3.40
CA GLY A 117 -1.15 0.92 -2.97
C GLY A 117 0.18 0.90 -3.69
N THR A 118 1.06 0.00 -3.25
CA THR A 118 2.42 -0.18 -3.76
C THR A 118 2.60 -1.51 -4.50
N ASN A 119 1.60 -2.39 -4.48
CA ASN A 119 1.64 -3.70 -5.10
C ASN A 119 0.67 -3.76 -6.30
N TYR A 120 1.21 -3.99 -7.49
CA TYR A 120 0.42 -4.03 -8.72
C TYR A 120 -0.69 -5.09 -8.68
N GLU A 121 -0.39 -6.32 -8.24
CA GLU A 121 -1.38 -7.40 -8.19
C GLU A 121 -2.54 -7.07 -7.25
N MET A 122 -2.24 -6.44 -6.11
CA MET A 122 -3.26 -5.97 -5.18
C MET A 122 -4.09 -4.84 -5.79
N CYS A 123 -3.45 -3.88 -6.45
CA CYS A 123 -4.14 -2.80 -7.15
C CYS A 123 -5.12 -3.35 -8.21
N VAL A 124 -4.69 -4.34 -9.00
CA VAL A 124 -5.54 -4.96 -10.02
C VAL A 124 -6.76 -5.67 -9.42
N ARG A 125 -6.54 -6.41 -8.33
CA ARG A 125 -7.61 -7.20 -7.67
C ARG A 125 -8.58 -6.37 -6.86
N MET A 126 -8.17 -5.17 -6.45
CA MET A 126 -9.03 -4.32 -5.62
C MET A 126 -10.24 -3.83 -6.42
N PRO A 127 -11.47 -4.06 -5.95
CA PRO A 127 -12.68 -3.57 -6.61
C PRO A 127 -12.86 -2.06 -6.32
N ALA A 128 -12.03 -1.23 -6.96
CA ALA A 128 -12.06 0.22 -6.84
C ALA A 128 -12.32 0.86 -8.20
N ASP A 129 -13.03 1.99 -8.18
CA ASP A 129 -13.36 2.76 -9.38
C ASP A 129 -12.12 3.47 -9.95
N LEU A 130 -11.18 3.83 -9.07
CA LEU A 130 -9.90 4.41 -9.42
C LEU A 130 -8.78 3.76 -8.63
N LYS A 131 -7.66 3.50 -9.26
CA LYS A 131 -6.50 2.85 -8.64
C LYS A 131 -5.24 3.67 -8.85
N ILE A 132 -4.48 3.84 -7.78
CA ILE A 132 -3.21 4.56 -7.79
C ILE A 132 -2.12 3.61 -7.31
N LEU A 133 -1.24 3.23 -8.21
CA LEU A 133 -0.04 2.47 -7.88
C LEU A 133 1.11 3.45 -7.65
N VAL A 134 1.63 3.47 -6.44
CA VAL A 134 2.84 4.22 -6.11
C VAL A 134 4.04 3.33 -6.36
N LYS A 135 4.82 3.67 -7.39
CA LYS A 135 6.05 2.98 -7.75
C LYS A 135 7.22 3.79 -7.23
N PHE A 136 7.66 3.49 -6.01
CA PHE A 136 8.93 4.03 -5.51
C PHE A 136 10.10 3.47 -6.35
N ASP A 137 11.29 4.11 -6.31
CA ASP A 137 12.49 3.76 -7.12
C ASP A 137 13.01 2.32 -6.92
N VAL A 138 12.33 1.53 -6.13
CA VAL A 138 12.56 0.12 -5.94
C VAL A 138 11.98 -0.63 -7.12
N ASP A 139 12.82 -0.88 -8.14
CA ASP A 139 12.41 -1.62 -9.35
C ASP A 139 12.08 -3.08 -9.00
N HIS A 140 10.80 -3.33 -8.77
CA HIS A 140 10.32 -4.62 -8.33
C HIS A 140 9.79 -5.42 -9.52
N LYS A 141 10.27 -6.66 -9.70
CA LYS A 141 9.77 -7.57 -10.75
C LYS A 141 8.26 -7.80 -10.66
N LYS A 142 7.68 -7.70 -9.45
CA LYS A 142 6.24 -7.82 -9.20
C LYS A 142 5.44 -6.57 -9.59
N ASN A 143 6.09 -5.43 -9.82
CA ASN A 143 5.45 -4.20 -10.26
C ASN A 143 5.57 -3.98 -11.77
N ARG A 144 5.83 -5.03 -12.55
CA ARG A 144 5.69 -4.94 -14.00
C ARG A 144 4.22 -4.75 -14.32
N ILE A 145 3.92 -3.58 -14.85
CA ILE A 145 2.59 -3.25 -15.35
C ILE A 145 2.36 -4.07 -16.61
N VAL A 146 1.39 -4.96 -16.56
CA VAL A 146 1.00 -5.79 -17.70
C VAL A 146 -0.40 -5.35 -18.10
N GLY A 147 -0.48 -4.34 -18.95
CA GLY A 147 -1.74 -3.87 -19.54
C GLY A 147 -2.00 -2.38 -19.34
N ASN A 148 -2.90 -1.84 -20.15
CA ASN A 148 -3.51 -0.53 -19.95
C ASN A 148 -4.87 -0.75 -19.32
N GLU A 149 -5.02 -0.40 -18.04
CA GLU A 149 -6.34 -0.33 -17.41
C GLU A 149 -6.77 1.14 -17.37
N ASP A 150 -7.97 1.43 -17.82
CA ASP A 150 -8.47 2.80 -18.05
C ASP A 150 -8.64 3.62 -16.75
N ASN A 151 -8.63 2.98 -15.59
CA ASN A 151 -8.80 3.63 -14.28
C ASN A 151 -7.56 3.51 -13.37
N PHE A 152 -6.36 3.50 -13.97
CA PHE A 152 -5.14 3.15 -13.26
C PHE A 152 -4.08 4.24 -13.43
N TYR A 153 -3.69 4.88 -12.33
CA TYR A 153 -2.55 5.79 -12.29
C TYR A 153 -1.31 5.10 -11.78
N VAL A 154 -0.18 5.34 -12.43
CA VAL A 154 1.14 4.95 -11.93
C VAL A 154 1.91 6.21 -11.64
N VAL A 155 2.29 6.38 -10.38
CA VAL A 155 2.99 7.56 -9.90
C VAL A 155 4.28 7.16 -9.17
N ASN A 156 5.24 8.06 -9.11
CA ASN A 156 6.54 7.79 -8.51
C ASN A 156 6.75 8.54 -7.17
N THR A 157 5.93 9.53 -6.88
CA THR A 157 6.07 10.37 -5.70
C THR A 157 4.75 10.49 -4.93
N LEU A 158 4.84 10.73 -3.62
CA LEU A 158 3.66 10.96 -2.79
C LEU A 158 3.04 12.35 -3.03
N GLU A 159 3.79 13.28 -3.59
CA GLU A 159 3.25 14.56 -4.02
C GLU A 159 2.25 14.39 -5.18
N GLU A 160 2.56 13.52 -6.15
CA GLU A 160 1.63 13.17 -7.22
C GLU A 160 0.36 12.50 -6.67
N VAL A 161 0.51 11.59 -5.69
CA VAL A 161 -0.64 10.98 -5.00
C VAL A 161 -1.51 12.04 -4.34
N GLU A 162 -0.91 12.96 -3.60
CA GLU A 162 -1.62 14.02 -2.88
C GLU A 162 -2.40 14.92 -3.85
N GLN A 163 -1.82 15.26 -5.00
CA GLN A 163 -2.48 16.04 -6.04
C GLN A 163 -3.71 15.30 -6.61
N ILE A 164 -3.57 13.99 -6.89
CA ILE A 164 -4.66 13.16 -7.40
C ILE A 164 -5.77 13.04 -6.35
N VAL A 165 -5.42 12.76 -5.08
CA VAL A 165 -6.37 12.67 -3.97
C VAL A 165 -7.15 13.97 -3.82
N SER A 166 -6.46 15.11 -3.81
CA SER A 166 -7.09 16.43 -3.68
C SER A 166 -8.04 16.72 -4.84
N PHE A 167 -7.63 16.40 -6.07
CA PHE A 167 -8.46 16.61 -7.26
C PHE A 167 -9.76 15.79 -7.20
N TYR A 168 -9.68 14.49 -6.93
CA TYR A 168 -10.87 13.63 -6.91
C TYR A 168 -11.73 13.82 -5.66
N ALA A 169 -11.17 14.31 -4.57
CA ALA A 169 -11.96 14.71 -3.40
C ALA A 169 -12.85 15.93 -3.69
N GLU A 170 -12.39 16.83 -4.57
CA GLU A 170 -13.16 18.00 -5.02
C GLU A 170 -14.07 17.70 -6.21
N HIS A 171 -13.67 16.75 -7.07
CA HIS A 171 -14.35 16.38 -8.32
C HIS A 171 -14.65 14.87 -8.39
N PRO A 172 -15.46 14.33 -7.47
CA PRO A 172 -15.72 12.88 -7.41
C PRO A 172 -16.42 12.34 -8.67
N GLU A 173 -17.16 13.17 -9.40
CA GLU A 173 -17.77 12.80 -10.66
C GLU A 173 -16.75 12.39 -11.73
N MET A 174 -15.54 12.94 -11.66
CA MET A 174 -14.49 12.68 -12.65
C MET A 174 -13.89 11.28 -12.52
N ILE A 175 -14.14 10.57 -11.40
CA ILE A 175 -13.65 9.19 -11.19
C ILE A 175 -14.22 8.23 -12.26
N TYR A 176 -15.40 8.50 -12.77
CA TYR A 176 -16.08 7.65 -13.76
C TYR A 176 -15.82 8.05 -15.22
N PHE A 177 -15.02 9.09 -15.48
CA PHE A 177 -14.75 9.62 -16.83
C PHE A 177 -13.30 9.31 -17.29
N HIS A 178 -12.85 8.07 -17.11
CA HIS A 178 -11.53 7.63 -17.60
C HIS A 178 -11.65 6.73 -18.81
#